data_99c023a2078f667a547440e446b84aaf
#
_entry.id   99c023a2078f667a547440e446b84aaf
#
_cell.length_a   1.000
_cell.length_b   1.000
_cell.length_c   1.000
_cell.angle_alpha   90.00
_cell.angle_beta   90.00
_cell.angle_gamma   90.00
#
_symmetry.space_group_name_H-M   'P 1'
#
loop_
_entity.id
_entity.type
_entity.pdbx_description
1 polymer ?
#
loop_
_entity_poly.entity_id
_entity_poly.type
_entity_poly.pdbx_seq_one_letter_code
_entity_poly.pdbx_strand_id
1 'polypeptide(L)'
;VKQTLLLVEDDKNLADGLLVSLEQAGYTVLHAERISEVKQYWEDADLVVLDRQLPDGDSVSHLAEWKKLKEVPVILLTALVTVKDKVAGLDSGADDYLTKPFAEAELFARIRAQLRSPENDKDDSQVITDNLVIDKATREVFFKNESITLTRTEFDLLLFLASNLGRVFTRDELLDHVWGYNHFPTTRTVDTHVLQLRQKLPGLEIETLRGVGYKMKA
;
A
#
# COMPACT_ATOMS: atom_id res chain seq x y z
N VAL A 1 10.57 -14.65 -12.19
CA VAL A 1 11.84 -14.55 -11.43
C VAL A 1 11.48 -14.45 -9.97
N LYS A 2 12.18 -15.19 -9.09
CA LYS A 2 11.95 -15.17 -7.65
C LYS A 2 12.49 -13.84 -7.10
N GLN A 3 11.66 -13.08 -6.38
CA GLN A 3 12.05 -11.77 -5.83
C GLN A 3 12.95 -11.95 -4.60
N THR A 4 13.96 -11.11 -4.46
CA THR A 4 14.95 -11.15 -3.39
C THR A 4 14.65 -10.05 -2.36
N LEU A 5 14.47 -10.45 -1.12
CA LEU A 5 14.28 -9.54 0.03
C LEU A 5 15.57 -9.46 0.84
N LEU A 6 15.93 -8.27 1.29
CA LEU A 6 16.94 -8.08 2.32
C LEU A 6 16.24 -7.80 3.65
N LEU A 7 16.37 -8.72 4.60
CA LEU A 7 15.94 -8.53 5.99
C LEU A 7 17.12 -8.03 6.82
N VAL A 8 16.97 -6.87 7.45
CA VAL A 8 17.98 -6.30 8.34
C VAL A 8 17.38 -6.22 9.74
N GLU A 9 17.74 -7.16 10.61
CA GLU A 9 17.16 -7.34 11.94
C GLU A 9 18.15 -8.08 12.82
N ASP A 10 18.43 -7.55 14.01
CA ASP A 10 19.39 -8.14 14.97
C ASP A 10 18.73 -9.02 16.04
N ASP A 11 17.41 -8.88 16.27
CA ASP A 11 16.68 -9.80 17.12
C ASP A 11 16.55 -11.17 16.43
N LYS A 12 17.33 -12.13 16.91
CA LYS A 12 17.39 -13.49 16.35
C LYS A 12 16.04 -14.19 16.31
N ASN A 13 15.22 -14.02 17.34
CA ASN A 13 13.92 -14.71 17.39
C ASN A 13 12.97 -14.16 16.33
N LEU A 14 12.95 -12.84 16.16
CA LEU A 14 12.16 -12.19 15.13
C LEU A 14 12.71 -12.50 13.72
N ALA A 15 14.02 -12.41 13.54
CA ALA A 15 14.68 -12.70 12.27
C ALA A 15 14.44 -14.15 11.82
N ASP A 16 14.68 -15.13 12.69
CA ASP A 16 14.49 -16.57 12.37
C ASP A 16 13.02 -16.86 11.96
N GLY A 17 12.06 -16.30 12.70
CA GLY A 17 10.64 -16.42 12.35
C GLY A 17 10.30 -15.83 10.98
N LEU A 18 10.76 -14.61 10.72
CA LEU A 18 10.52 -13.92 9.45
C LEU A 18 11.23 -14.61 8.27
N LEU A 19 12.48 -15.07 8.45
CA LEU A 19 13.20 -15.79 7.39
C LEU A 19 12.42 -17.01 6.92
N VAL A 20 11.97 -17.86 7.86
CA VAL A 20 11.19 -19.05 7.54
C VAL A 20 9.88 -18.69 6.82
N SER A 21 9.15 -17.72 7.34
CA SER A 21 7.86 -17.32 6.79
C SER A 21 7.98 -16.68 5.39
N LEU A 22 8.99 -15.85 5.17
CA LEU A 22 9.25 -15.20 3.88
C LEU A 22 9.72 -16.21 2.82
N GLU A 23 10.58 -17.16 3.19
CA GLU A 23 11.01 -18.24 2.28
C GLU A 23 9.83 -19.16 1.89
N GLN A 24 8.96 -19.50 2.85
CA GLN A 24 7.75 -20.26 2.59
C GLN A 24 6.77 -19.51 1.67
N ALA A 25 6.74 -18.18 1.75
CA ALA A 25 5.95 -17.35 0.85
C ALA A 25 6.56 -17.24 -0.57
N GLY A 26 7.74 -17.83 -0.81
CA GLY A 26 8.35 -17.94 -2.12
C GLY A 26 9.42 -16.91 -2.43
N TYR A 27 9.82 -16.07 -1.47
CA TYR A 27 10.92 -15.10 -1.63
C TYR A 27 12.30 -15.76 -1.50
N THR A 28 13.32 -15.15 -2.07
CA THR A 28 14.71 -15.37 -1.67
C THR A 28 15.03 -14.34 -0.60
N VAL A 29 15.61 -14.73 0.54
CA VAL A 29 15.87 -13.81 1.64
C VAL A 29 17.36 -13.74 1.92
N LEU A 30 17.92 -12.52 1.89
CA LEU A 30 19.24 -12.17 2.39
C LEU A 30 19.05 -11.60 3.79
N HIS A 31 19.98 -11.89 4.70
CA HIS A 31 19.89 -11.42 6.08
C HIS A 31 21.15 -10.68 6.50
N ALA A 32 20.97 -9.56 7.20
CA ALA A 32 22.00 -8.78 7.85
C ALA A 32 21.57 -8.44 9.29
N GLU A 33 22.50 -8.49 10.23
CA GLU A 33 22.24 -8.14 11.64
C GLU A 33 22.77 -6.74 12.00
N ARG A 34 23.49 -6.07 11.09
CA ARG A 34 24.18 -4.81 11.32
C ARG A 34 24.16 -3.89 10.11
N ILE A 35 24.23 -2.59 10.35
CA ILE A 35 24.39 -1.55 9.32
C ILE A 35 25.57 -1.83 8.40
N SER A 36 26.70 -2.24 9.00
CA SER A 36 27.95 -2.53 8.28
C SER A 36 27.84 -3.65 7.23
N GLU A 37 26.85 -4.52 7.36
CA GLU A 37 26.60 -5.66 6.46
C GLU A 37 25.64 -5.32 5.32
N VAL A 38 24.80 -4.29 5.48
CA VAL A 38 23.71 -3.98 4.54
C VAL A 38 24.21 -3.73 3.11
N LYS A 39 25.31 -2.98 2.99
CA LYS A 39 25.80 -2.52 1.69
C LYS A 39 26.18 -3.66 0.73
N GLN A 40 26.66 -4.79 1.26
CA GLN A 40 27.05 -5.93 0.45
C GLN A 40 25.88 -6.66 -0.22
N TYR A 41 24.65 -6.51 0.32
CA TYR A 41 23.44 -7.16 -0.18
C TYR A 41 22.48 -6.20 -0.85
N TRP A 42 22.73 -4.88 -0.76
CA TRP A 42 21.79 -3.85 -1.19
C TRP A 42 21.44 -3.93 -2.68
N GLU A 43 22.44 -4.15 -3.54
CA GLU A 43 22.25 -4.17 -4.98
C GLU A 43 21.51 -5.44 -5.46
N ASP A 44 21.56 -6.52 -4.71
CA ASP A 44 20.88 -7.78 -5.00
C ASP A 44 19.42 -7.80 -4.53
N ALA A 45 19.01 -6.85 -3.67
CA ALA A 45 17.67 -6.78 -3.13
C ALA A 45 16.67 -6.13 -4.10
N ASP A 46 15.46 -6.66 -4.14
CA ASP A 46 14.30 -6.07 -4.79
C ASP A 46 13.44 -5.26 -3.79
N LEU A 47 13.56 -5.57 -2.50
CA LEU A 47 12.96 -4.83 -1.39
C LEU A 47 13.76 -5.06 -0.11
N VAL A 48 13.82 -4.04 0.74
CA VAL A 48 14.48 -4.11 2.04
C VAL A 48 13.47 -3.96 3.17
N VAL A 49 13.50 -4.89 4.11
CA VAL A 49 12.84 -4.77 5.42
C VAL A 49 13.94 -4.42 6.43
N LEU A 50 13.90 -3.22 6.97
CA LEU A 50 14.99 -2.61 7.70
C LEU A 50 14.57 -2.26 9.13
N ASP A 51 15.20 -2.86 10.15
CA ASP A 51 15.07 -2.34 11.51
C ASP A 51 15.78 -0.99 11.63
N ARG A 52 15.10 -0.05 12.27
CA ARG A 52 15.66 1.27 12.54
C ARG A 52 16.82 1.21 13.52
N GLN A 53 16.67 0.44 14.60
CA GLN A 53 17.64 0.38 15.67
C GLN A 53 18.45 -0.91 15.60
N LEU A 54 19.69 -0.79 15.14
CA LEU A 54 20.64 -1.89 15.04
C LEU A 54 21.79 -1.71 16.06
N PRO A 55 22.52 -2.76 16.39
CA PRO A 55 23.61 -2.71 17.38
C PRO A 55 24.68 -1.66 17.08
N ASP A 56 24.87 -1.32 15.81
CA ASP A 56 25.87 -0.37 15.32
C ASP A 56 25.29 1.01 14.93
N GLY A 57 24.01 1.27 15.25
CA GLY A 57 23.43 2.62 15.14
C GLY A 57 21.99 2.71 14.61
N ASP A 58 21.59 3.94 14.23
CA ASP A 58 20.31 4.22 13.58
C ASP A 58 20.46 4.05 12.05
N SER A 59 19.83 3.01 11.51
CA SER A 59 19.92 2.64 10.09
C SER A 59 19.37 3.71 9.14
N VAL A 60 18.44 4.53 9.62
CA VAL A 60 17.80 5.61 8.84
C VAL A 60 18.83 6.61 8.32
N SER A 61 19.88 6.89 9.10
CA SER A 61 20.95 7.84 8.71
C SER A 61 21.75 7.39 7.47
N HIS A 62 21.67 6.13 7.09
CA HIS A 62 22.39 5.53 5.96
C HIS A 62 21.53 5.36 4.71
N LEU A 63 20.20 5.49 4.81
CA LEU A 63 19.27 5.23 3.70
C LEU A 63 19.58 6.06 2.46
N ALA A 64 19.83 7.37 2.62
CA ALA A 64 20.14 8.26 1.51
C ALA A 64 21.43 7.88 0.76
N GLU A 65 22.39 7.24 1.45
CA GLU A 65 23.62 6.72 0.84
C GLU A 65 23.34 5.42 0.10
N TRP A 66 22.63 4.49 0.70
CA TRP A 66 22.32 3.19 0.10
C TRP A 66 21.42 3.33 -1.14
N LYS A 67 20.41 4.20 -1.11
CA LYS A 67 19.53 4.46 -2.25
C LYS A 67 20.26 5.07 -3.46
N LYS A 68 21.44 5.68 -3.29
CA LYS A 68 22.28 6.11 -4.41
C LYS A 68 22.95 4.95 -5.15
N LEU A 69 23.12 3.80 -4.50
CA LEU A 69 23.69 2.60 -5.15
C LEU A 69 22.63 1.96 -6.05
N LYS A 70 21.44 1.76 -5.53
CA LYS A 70 20.27 1.25 -6.23
C LYS A 70 19.01 1.77 -5.54
N GLU A 71 18.07 2.29 -6.31
CA GLU A 71 16.75 2.68 -5.80
C GLU A 71 15.96 1.41 -5.50
N VAL A 72 15.82 1.08 -4.21
CA VAL A 72 15.13 -0.11 -3.71
C VAL A 72 14.07 0.33 -2.72
N PRO A 73 12.82 -0.16 -2.79
CA PRO A 73 11.82 0.14 -1.80
C PRO A 73 12.20 -0.39 -0.42
N VAL A 74 11.97 0.43 0.61
CA VAL A 74 12.35 0.14 2.00
C VAL A 74 11.14 0.22 2.90
N ILE A 75 10.86 -0.87 3.62
CA ILE A 75 9.90 -0.92 4.73
C ILE A 75 10.69 -0.81 6.03
N LEU A 76 10.51 0.29 6.75
CA LEU A 76 11.21 0.53 8.01
C LEU A 76 10.45 -0.09 9.18
N LEU A 77 11.09 -0.98 9.94
CA LEU A 77 10.57 -1.48 11.20
C LEU A 77 10.98 -0.53 12.34
N THR A 78 10.03 -0.14 13.21
CA THR A 78 10.31 0.82 14.27
C THR A 78 9.48 0.53 15.53
N ALA A 79 10.09 0.70 16.70
CA ALA A 79 9.38 0.71 17.99
C ALA A 79 8.74 2.06 18.32
N LEU A 80 8.99 3.12 17.53
CA LEU A 80 8.58 4.48 17.82
C LEU A 80 7.17 4.78 17.30
N VAL A 81 6.30 5.25 18.18
CA VAL A 81 4.85 5.42 17.95
C VAL A 81 4.46 6.90 17.77
N THR A 82 5.38 7.87 17.93
CA THR A 82 5.01 9.28 17.90
C THR A 82 4.84 9.83 16.47
N VAL A 83 3.93 10.81 16.31
CA VAL A 83 3.68 11.48 15.02
C VAL A 83 4.94 12.17 14.48
N LYS A 84 5.81 12.69 15.36
CA LYS A 84 7.11 13.29 14.98
C LYS A 84 8.07 12.26 14.39
N ASP A 85 8.08 11.05 14.90
CA ASP A 85 8.95 9.99 14.42
C ASP A 85 8.48 9.44 13.05
N LYS A 86 7.15 9.46 12.80
CA LYS A 86 6.56 9.09 11.51
C LYS A 86 6.92 10.08 10.40
N VAL A 87 6.90 11.39 10.70
CA VAL A 87 7.29 12.44 9.75
C VAL A 87 8.79 12.38 9.47
N ALA A 88 9.62 12.22 10.48
CA ALA A 88 11.07 12.06 10.31
C ALA A 88 11.45 10.78 9.55
N GLY A 89 10.66 9.71 9.65
CA GLY A 89 10.85 8.46 8.90
C GLY A 89 10.55 8.62 7.41
N LEU A 90 9.51 9.38 7.04
CA LEU A 90 9.16 9.66 5.63
C LEU A 90 10.16 10.64 4.98
N ASP A 91 10.65 11.63 5.73
CA ASP A 91 11.70 12.56 5.27
C ASP A 91 13.06 11.85 5.09
N SER A 92 13.24 10.66 5.67
CA SER A 92 14.49 9.88 5.61
C SER A 92 14.67 9.04 4.35
N GLY A 93 13.65 8.94 3.49
CA GLY A 93 13.69 8.16 2.25
C GLY A 93 13.20 6.71 2.37
N ALA A 94 12.57 6.30 3.49
CA ALA A 94 11.84 5.05 3.55
C ALA A 94 10.49 5.16 2.78
N ASP A 95 10.09 4.09 2.12
CA ASP A 95 8.87 4.07 1.29
C ASP A 95 7.64 3.67 2.10
N ASP A 96 7.83 2.91 3.18
CA ASP A 96 6.79 2.51 4.12
C ASP A 96 7.41 2.29 5.52
N TYR A 97 6.57 2.21 6.55
CA TYR A 97 7.00 1.87 7.90
C TYR A 97 5.99 0.96 8.59
N LEU A 98 6.49 0.14 9.50
CA LEU A 98 5.71 -0.79 10.30
C LEU A 98 6.16 -0.72 11.76
N THR A 99 5.20 -0.51 12.68
CA THR A 99 5.51 -0.41 14.11
C THR A 99 5.58 -1.78 14.78
N LYS A 100 6.63 -2.02 15.54
CA LYS A 100 6.77 -3.20 16.42
C LYS A 100 5.93 -3.00 17.71
N PRO A 101 5.18 -4.03 18.19
CA PRO A 101 4.99 -5.34 17.57
C PRO A 101 3.97 -5.28 16.42
N PHE A 102 4.16 -6.12 15.40
CA PHE A 102 3.28 -6.20 14.22
C PHE A 102 2.84 -7.64 13.95
N ALA A 103 1.75 -7.78 13.19
CA ALA A 103 1.35 -9.08 12.67
C ALA A 103 2.12 -9.39 11.37
N GLU A 104 2.63 -10.61 11.22
CA GLU A 104 3.30 -11.03 9.97
C GLU A 104 2.44 -10.77 8.72
N ALA A 105 1.13 -11.01 8.81
CA ALA A 105 0.19 -10.73 7.71
C ALA A 105 0.23 -9.27 7.25
N GLU A 106 0.46 -8.31 8.15
CA GLU A 106 0.60 -6.90 7.82
C GLU A 106 1.92 -6.64 7.07
N LEU A 107 3.04 -7.18 7.56
CA LEU A 107 4.32 -7.08 6.86
C LEU A 107 4.23 -7.67 5.44
N PHE A 108 3.64 -8.85 5.29
CA PHE A 108 3.47 -9.47 3.97
C PHE A 108 2.59 -8.66 3.02
N ALA A 109 1.54 -8.01 3.53
CA ALA A 109 0.69 -7.13 2.73
C ALA A 109 1.48 -5.92 2.21
N ARG A 110 2.34 -5.32 3.06
CA ARG A 110 3.22 -4.19 2.69
C ARG A 110 4.30 -4.61 1.71
N ILE A 111 4.96 -5.76 1.91
CA ILE A 111 5.94 -6.31 0.97
C ILE A 111 5.31 -6.47 -0.41
N ARG A 112 4.13 -7.13 -0.51
CA ARG A 112 3.43 -7.27 -1.79
C ARG A 112 3.08 -5.93 -2.43
N ALA A 113 2.69 -4.94 -1.64
CA ALA A 113 2.37 -3.60 -2.14
C ALA A 113 3.60 -2.90 -2.73
N GLN A 114 4.75 -2.99 -2.07
CA GLN A 114 6.00 -2.36 -2.52
C GLN A 114 6.69 -3.09 -3.69
N LEU A 115 6.54 -4.43 -3.76
CA LEU A 115 7.10 -5.25 -4.86
C LEU A 115 6.24 -5.24 -6.12
N ARG A 116 5.11 -4.54 -6.09
CA ARG A 116 4.26 -4.37 -7.25
C ARG A 116 5.00 -3.50 -8.28
N SER A 117 5.66 -4.15 -9.27
CA SER A 117 6.29 -3.45 -10.38
C SER A 117 5.25 -2.88 -11.32
N PRO A 118 5.45 -1.67 -11.86
CA PRO A 118 4.62 -1.14 -12.95
C PRO A 118 4.59 -2.04 -14.20
N GLU A 119 5.58 -2.89 -14.37
CA GLU A 119 5.65 -3.83 -15.51
C GLU A 119 4.79 -5.09 -15.34
N ASN A 120 4.48 -5.51 -14.10
CA ASN A 120 3.50 -6.57 -13.86
C ASN A 120 2.06 -6.04 -13.80
N ASP A 121 1.90 -4.71 -13.77
CA ASP A 121 0.63 -4.00 -13.72
C ASP A 121 -0.01 -3.77 -15.10
N LYS A 122 0.46 -4.40 -16.17
CA LYS A 122 -0.27 -4.30 -17.45
C LYS A 122 -1.66 -4.92 -17.40
N ASP A 123 -1.93 -5.75 -16.36
CA ASP A 123 -3.26 -6.34 -16.14
C ASP A 123 -3.96 -5.77 -14.87
N ASP A 124 -3.23 -5.10 -13.95
CA ASP A 124 -3.77 -4.57 -12.68
C ASP A 124 -3.63 -3.03 -12.53
N SER A 125 -2.97 -2.35 -13.49
CA SER A 125 -2.89 -0.88 -13.52
C SER A 125 -4.22 -0.23 -13.86
N GLN A 126 -5.13 -0.97 -14.46
CA GLN A 126 -6.44 -0.49 -14.86
C GLN A 126 -7.55 -1.38 -14.32
N VAL A 127 -8.63 -0.77 -13.87
CA VAL A 127 -9.91 -1.45 -13.65
C VAL A 127 -10.76 -1.20 -14.87
N ILE A 128 -11.10 -2.25 -15.60
CA ILE A 128 -11.87 -2.18 -16.84
C ILE A 128 -13.17 -2.92 -16.66
N THR A 129 -14.28 -2.23 -16.92
CA THR A 129 -15.61 -2.81 -17.11
C THR A 129 -16.13 -2.38 -18.48
N ASP A 130 -17.29 -2.86 -18.89
CA ASP A 130 -17.86 -2.59 -20.22
C ASP A 130 -17.83 -1.09 -20.64
N ASN A 131 -18.02 -0.17 -19.69
CA ASN A 131 -18.12 1.26 -19.97
C ASN A 131 -17.18 2.13 -19.12
N LEU A 132 -16.37 1.54 -18.24
CA LEU A 132 -15.51 2.27 -17.29
C LEU A 132 -14.08 1.74 -17.36
N VAL A 133 -13.15 2.66 -17.55
CA VAL A 133 -11.71 2.39 -17.44
C VAL A 133 -11.14 3.34 -16.39
N ILE A 134 -10.50 2.80 -15.37
CA ILE A 134 -9.83 3.55 -14.33
C ILE A 134 -8.34 3.20 -14.39
N ASP A 135 -7.52 4.17 -14.70
CA ASP A 135 -6.07 4.04 -14.61
C ASP A 135 -5.61 4.44 -13.21
N LYS A 136 -5.07 3.48 -12.47
CA LYS A 136 -4.63 3.68 -11.08
C LYS A 136 -3.35 4.51 -11.00
N ALA A 137 -2.48 4.40 -12.00
CA ALA A 137 -1.18 5.08 -12.01
C ALA A 137 -1.33 6.57 -12.37
N THR A 138 -2.11 6.89 -13.41
CA THR A 138 -2.35 8.26 -13.83
C THR A 138 -3.52 8.93 -13.11
N ARG A 139 -4.35 8.14 -12.40
CA ARG A 139 -5.61 8.54 -11.77
C ARG A 139 -6.62 9.09 -12.78
N GLU A 140 -6.55 8.65 -14.01
CA GLU A 140 -7.49 8.99 -15.08
C GLU A 140 -8.67 8.05 -15.09
N VAL A 141 -9.83 8.59 -15.41
CA VAL A 141 -11.08 7.85 -15.53
C VAL A 141 -11.70 8.13 -16.88
N PHE A 142 -12.01 7.07 -17.61
CA PHE A 142 -12.78 7.12 -18.84
C PHE A 142 -14.09 6.38 -18.64
N PHE A 143 -15.19 7.03 -18.96
CA PHE A 143 -16.52 6.44 -18.93
C PHE A 143 -17.20 6.62 -20.28
N LYS A 144 -17.60 5.50 -20.90
CA LYS A 144 -18.14 5.49 -22.29
C LYS A 144 -17.21 6.19 -23.28
N ASN A 145 -15.89 6.00 -23.13
CA ASN A 145 -14.82 6.61 -23.91
C ASN A 145 -14.63 8.13 -23.73
N GLU A 146 -15.30 8.74 -22.76
CA GLU A 146 -15.11 10.16 -22.40
C GLU A 146 -14.26 10.28 -21.13
N SER A 147 -13.27 11.19 -21.11
CA SER A 147 -12.46 11.47 -19.92
C SER A 147 -13.30 12.22 -18.88
N ILE A 148 -13.31 11.71 -17.66
CA ILE A 148 -14.10 12.25 -16.54
C ILE A 148 -13.17 12.79 -15.46
N THR A 149 -13.34 14.06 -15.11
CA THR A 149 -12.59 14.67 -14.01
C THR A 149 -13.26 14.39 -12.67
N LEU A 150 -12.55 13.65 -11.81
CA LEU A 150 -12.99 13.36 -10.45
C LEU A 150 -12.09 14.08 -9.43
N THR A 151 -12.65 14.43 -8.28
CA THR A 151 -11.85 14.80 -7.11
C THR A 151 -11.10 13.58 -6.57
N ARG A 152 -10.10 13.79 -5.72
CA ARG A 152 -9.34 12.69 -5.11
C ARG A 152 -10.25 11.66 -4.45
N THR A 153 -11.18 12.11 -3.62
CA THR A 153 -12.07 11.23 -2.86
C THR A 153 -13.11 10.52 -3.74
N GLU A 154 -13.62 11.21 -4.76
CA GLU A 154 -14.50 10.57 -5.75
C GLU A 154 -13.78 9.47 -6.51
N PHE A 155 -12.53 9.70 -6.89
CA PHE A 155 -11.69 8.71 -7.56
C PHE A 155 -11.45 7.49 -6.64
N ASP A 156 -11.04 7.73 -5.39
CA ASP A 156 -10.73 6.66 -4.44
C ASP A 156 -11.98 5.81 -4.12
N LEU A 157 -13.15 6.44 -3.98
CA LEU A 157 -14.42 5.74 -3.80
C LEU A 157 -14.82 4.92 -5.05
N LEU A 158 -14.69 5.50 -6.23
CA LEU A 158 -14.97 4.82 -7.48
C LEU A 158 -14.05 3.61 -7.68
N LEU A 159 -12.76 3.81 -7.50
CA LEU A 159 -11.75 2.75 -7.61
C LEU A 159 -12.02 1.61 -6.64
N PHE A 160 -12.35 1.92 -5.38
CA PHE A 160 -12.64 0.92 -4.37
C PHE A 160 -13.87 0.07 -4.74
N LEU A 161 -14.95 0.71 -5.16
CA LEU A 161 -16.17 0.01 -5.59
C LEU A 161 -15.96 -0.82 -6.86
N ALA A 162 -15.25 -0.27 -7.84
CA ALA A 162 -14.98 -0.94 -9.12
C ALA A 162 -14.01 -2.12 -8.98
N SER A 163 -13.08 -2.06 -8.01
CA SER A 163 -12.19 -3.17 -7.69
C SER A 163 -12.88 -4.30 -6.91
N ASN A 164 -14.14 -4.09 -6.47
CA ASN A 164 -14.90 -5.04 -5.66
C ASN A 164 -16.32 -5.23 -6.20
N LEU A 165 -16.44 -5.48 -7.50
CA LEU A 165 -17.72 -5.64 -8.17
C LEU A 165 -18.62 -6.71 -7.49
N GLY A 166 -19.89 -6.43 -7.39
CA GLY A 166 -20.89 -7.33 -6.82
C GLY A 166 -20.90 -7.41 -5.30
N ARG A 167 -19.86 -6.91 -4.61
CA ARG A 167 -19.79 -6.91 -3.14
C ARG A 167 -20.54 -5.71 -2.56
N VAL A 168 -21.30 -5.96 -1.50
CA VAL A 168 -21.99 -4.93 -0.71
C VAL A 168 -21.05 -4.40 0.36
N PHE A 169 -20.98 -3.09 0.49
CA PHE A 169 -20.25 -2.40 1.55
C PHE A 169 -21.19 -1.52 2.33
N THR A 170 -21.09 -1.58 3.66
CA THR A 170 -21.77 -0.63 4.53
C THR A 170 -21.15 0.77 4.37
N ARG A 171 -21.88 1.79 4.85
CA ARG A 171 -21.37 3.17 4.83
C ARG A 171 -20.13 3.33 5.70
N ASP A 172 -20.09 2.63 6.83
CA ASP A 172 -18.96 2.66 7.75
C ASP A 172 -17.72 1.99 7.13
N GLU A 173 -17.88 0.83 6.48
CA GLU A 173 -16.79 0.19 5.73
C GLU A 173 -16.24 1.10 4.62
N LEU A 174 -17.11 1.78 3.87
CA LEU A 174 -16.67 2.74 2.84
C LEU A 174 -15.95 3.94 3.44
N LEU A 175 -16.39 4.47 4.59
CA LEU A 175 -15.68 5.52 5.30
C LEU A 175 -14.28 5.09 5.71
N ASP A 176 -14.15 3.90 6.31
CA ASP A 176 -12.88 3.36 6.77
C ASP A 176 -11.90 3.16 5.62
N HIS A 177 -12.37 2.59 4.50
CA HIS A 177 -11.51 2.28 3.36
C HIS A 177 -11.10 3.50 2.52
N VAL A 178 -12.00 4.48 2.36
CA VAL A 178 -11.79 5.62 1.46
C VAL A 178 -11.30 6.87 2.18
N TRP A 179 -11.77 7.11 3.41
CA TRP A 179 -11.41 8.30 4.20
C TRP A 179 -10.42 8.01 5.32
N GLY A 180 -10.32 6.76 5.80
CA GLY A 180 -9.42 6.34 6.88
C GLY A 180 -9.90 6.73 8.28
N TYR A 181 -9.34 6.08 9.30
CA TYR A 181 -9.75 6.22 10.72
C TYR A 181 -9.55 7.61 11.35
N ASN A 182 -8.81 8.52 10.71
CA ASN A 182 -8.46 9.83 11.27
C ASN A 182 -9.37 10.99 10.83
N HIS A 183 -10.37 10.72 10.03
CA HIS A 183 -11.37 11.70 9.65
C HIS A 183 -12.70 11.33 10.31
N PHE A 184 -13.42 12.33 10.83
CA PHE A 184 -14.77 12.18 11.37
C PHE A 184 -15.85 12.67 10.37
N PRO A 185 -15.89 12.20 9.11
CA PRO A 185 -17.04 12.46 8.27
C PRO A 185 -18.19 11.60 8.77
N THR A 186 -19.40 12.13 8.67
CA THR A 186 -20.59 11.33 8.93
C THR A 186 -20.86 10.39 7.76
N THR A 187 -21.61 9.32 7.99
CA THR A 187 -22.07 8.39 6.92
C THR A 187 -22.76 9.10 5.75
N ARG A 188 -23.33 10.29 5.98
CA ARG A 188 -23.86 11.17 4.92
C ARG A 188 -22.81 11.63 3.90
N THR A 189 -21.55 11.67 4.29
CA THR A 189 -20.44 12.00 3.38
C THR A 189 -20.34 10.98 2.24
N VAL A 190 -20.51 9.69 2.55
CA VAL A 190 -20.54 8.62 1.54
C VAL A 190 -21.71 8.83 0.56
N ASP A 191 -22.92 9.09 1.10
CA ASP A 191 -24.10 9.30 0.29
C ASP A 191 -23.94 10.48 -0.69
N THR A 192 -23.30 11.57 -0.24
CA THR A 192 -23.01 12.74 -1.07
C THR A 192 -22.03 12.41 -2.19
N HIS A 193 -20.95 11.68 -1.92
CA HIS A 193 -19.95 11.31 -2.94
C HIS A 193 -20.53 10.29 -3.95
N VAL A 194 -21.36 9.35 -3.50
CA VAL A 194 -22.09 8.45 -4.41
C VAL A 194 -23.02 9.23 -5.33
N LEU A 195 -23.72 10.24 -4.80
CA LEU A 195 -24.57 11.12 -5.61
C LEU A 195 -23.73 11.87 -6.67
N GLN A 196 -22.59 12.44 -6.28
CA GLN A 196 -21.69 13.15 -7.19
C GLN A 196 -21.13 12.22 -8.28
N LEU A 197 -20.73 10.99 -7.93
CA LEU A 197 -20.30 10.00 -8.91
C LEU A 197 -21.42 9.68 -9.93
N ARG A 198 -22.64 9.47 -9.47
CA ARG A 198 -23.79 9.23 -10.37
C ARG A 198 -24.10 10.42 -11.30
N GLN A 199 -23.88 11.64 -10.84
CA GLN A 199 -24.04 12.85 -11.66
C GLN A 199 -22.96 12.98 -12.73
N LYS A 200 -21.70 12.68 -12.37
CA LYS A 200 -20.55 12.76 -13.29
C LYS A 200 -20.47 11.57 -14.25
N LEU A 201 -20.98 10.43 -13.86
CA LEU A 201 -20.95 9.15 -14.59
C LEU A 201 -22.40 8.65 -14.79
N PRO A 202 -23.19 9.29 -15.66
CA PRO A 202 -24.61 8.96 -15.83
C PRO A 202 -24.78 7.55 -16.44
N GLY A 203 -25.42 6.67 -15.67
CA GLY A 203 -25.58 5.26 -16.02
C GLY A 203 -24.55 4.33 -15.37
N LEU A 204 -23.66 4.85 -14.51
CA LEU A 204 -22.81 4.02 -13.66
C LEU A 204 -23.69 3.22 -12.67
N GLU A 205 -23.56 1.91 -12.68
CA GLU A 205 -24.40 1.01 -11.89
C GLU A 205 -23.94 0.85 -10.44
N ILE A 206 -24.02 1.92 -9.65
CA ILE A 206 -23.89 1.84 -8.19
C ILE A 206 -25.28 1.62 -7.60
N GLU A 207 -25.56 0.43 -7.07
CA GLU A 207 -26.83 0.08 -6.43
C GLU A 207 -26.83 0.53 -4.98
N THR A 208 -27.97 1.11 -4.53
CA THR A 208 -28.19 1.45 -3.12
C THR A 208 -28.99 0.34 -2.44
N LEU A 209 -28.39 -0.28 -1.42
CA LEU A 209 -29.11 -1.20 -0.53
C LEU A 209 -29.61 -0.41 0.67
N ARG A 210 -30.92 -0.19 0.72
CA ARG A 210 -31.56 0.63 1.77
C ARG A 210 -31.24 0.07 3.15
N GLY A 211 -30.80 0.94 4.06
CA GLY A 211 -30.45 0.57 5.42
C GLY A 211 -29.11 -0.17 5.57
N VAL A 212 -28.42 -0.49 4.47
CA VAL A 212 -27.14 -1.21 4.48
C VAL A 212 -26.02 -0.33 3.90
N GLY A 213 -26.02 -0.10 2.60
CA GLY A 213 -24.91 0.61 1.96
C GLY A 213 -24.99 0.61 0.44
N TYR A 214 -23.85 0.37 -0.21
CA TYR A 214 -23.69 0.46 -1.64
C TYR A 214 -22.97 -0.76 -2.23
N LYS A 215 -23.24 -1.03 -3.49
CA LYS A 215 -22.61 -2.06 -4.29
C LYS A 215 -22.47 -1.55 -5.73
N MET A 216 -21.34 -1.76 -6.37
CA MET A 216 -21.18 -1.60 -7.80
C MET A 216 -21.52 -2.93 -8.48
N LYS A 217 -22.38 -2.92 -9.49
CA LYS A 217 -22.71 -4.13 -10.25
C LYS A 217 -21.53 -4.54 -11.14
N ALA A 218 -21.46 -5.83 -11.41
CA ALA A 218 -20.51 -6.40 -12.36
C ALA A 218 -20.93 -6.12 -13.78
#